data_5c3c2f3bfdbc78e273b9e515405e124a
#
_entry.id   5c3c2f3bfdbc78e273b9e515405e124a
#
_cell.length_a   1.000
_cell.length_b   1.000
_cell.length_c   1.000
_cell.angle_alpha   90.00
_cell.angle_beta   90.00
_cell.angle_gamma   90.00
#
_symmetry.space_group_name_H-M   'P 1'
#
loop_
_entity.id
_entity.type
_entity.pdbx_description
1 polymer ?
#
loop_
_entity_poly.entity_id
_entity_poly.type
_entity_poly.pdbx_seq_one_letter_code
_entity_poly.pdbx_strand_id
1 'polypeptide(L)'
;RIFTCAYAYRMTGDTKYLTKAETDMNAVCNFPDWNSKRHFLDVGEMATAVAFGYDWLYNELSAATRTKAANALLKFAFQQAQNKNWNLNFYEATNNWNQVCNGGLVCAALASYENNPSEAKDMIEKALESNKPALEVMYSPDGNYPEGSGYWCYGTLYQVLMLAALNSTLGTDNGLSDTP
;
A
#
# COMPACT_ATOMS: atom_id res chain seq x y z
N ARG A 1 5.10 -8.27 -9.43
CA ARG A 1 5.00 -8.27 -10.92
C ARG A 1 4.16 -7.11 -11.44
N ILE A 2 2.96 -6.83 -10.86
CA ILE A 2 2.10 -5.69 -11.28
C ILE A 2 2.91 -4.40 -11.25
N PHE A 3 3.47 -4.04 -10.09
CA PHE A 3 4.33 -2.85 -9.91
C PHE A 3 5.47 -2.79 -10.95
N THR A 4 6.23 -3.86 -11.10
CA THR A 4 7.37 -3.91 -12.04
C THR A 4 6.92 -3.74 -13.49
N CYS A 5 5.80 -4.38 -13.87
CA CYS A 5 5.27 -4.25 -15.23
C CYS A 5 4.69 -2.86 -15.48
N ALA A 6 3.97 -2.26 -14.51
CA ALA A 6 3.47 -0.89 -14.62
C ALA A 6 4.63 0.11 -14.81
N TYR A 7 5.68 -0.02 -13.99
CA TYR A 7 6.88 0.78 -14.13
C TYR A 7 7.56 0.60 -15.50
N ALA A 8 7.76 -0.66 -15.92
CA ALA A 8 8.39 -0.95 -17.23
C ALA A 8 7.58 -0.37 -18.39
N TYR A 9 6.25 -0.43 -18.34
CA TYR A 9 5.40 0.23 -19.34
C TYR A 9 5.59 1.74 -19.35
N ARG A 10 5.57 2.40 -18.19
CA ARG A 10 5.78 3.86 -18.09
C ARG A 10 7.14 4.30 -18.64
N MET A 11 8.17 3.47 -18.48
CA MET A 11 9.54 3.76 -18.97
C MET A 11 9.74 3.47 -20.45
N THR A 12 9.05 2.47 -21.01
CA THR A 12 9.34 1.97 -22.36
C THR A 12 8.21 2.18 -23.38
N GLY A 13 6.97 2.35 -22.93
CA GLY A 13 5.77 2.34 -23.77
C GLY A 13 5.44 0.97 -24.40
N ASP A 14 6.18 -0.10 -24.06
CA ASP A 14 5.96 -1.43 -24.64
C ASP A 14 4.71 -2.08 -24.03
N THR A 15 3.69 -2.25 -24.87
CA THR A 15 2.36 -2.75 -24.48
C THR A 15 2.36 -4.16 -23.90
N LYS A 16 3.41 -4.95 -24.09
CA LYS A 16 3.49 -6.26 -23.42
C LYS A 16 3.49 -6.15 -21.89
N TYR A 17 4.10 -5.08 -21.36
CA TYR A 17 4.12 -4.82 -19.93
C TYR A 17 2.76 -4.35 -19.40
N LEU A 18 2.04 -3.50 -20.16
CA LEU A 18 0.68 -3.10 -19.85
C LEU A 18 -0.25 -4.34 -19.80
N THR A 19 -0.22 -5.15 -20.86
CA THR A 19 -1.03 -6.39 -20.93
C THR A 19 -0.74 -7.31 -19.75
N LYS A 20 0.54 -7.47 -19.39
CA LYS A 20 0.93 -8.32 -18.26
C LYS A 20 0.45 -7.76 -16.92
N ALA A 21 0.61 -6.45 -16.70
CA ALA A 21 0.13 -5.78 -15.50
C ALA A 21 -1.40 -5.93 -15.34
N GLU A 22 -2.18 -5.62 -16.39
CA GLU A 22 -3.64 -5.74 -16.37
C GLU A 22 -4.10 -7.19 -16.15
N THR A 23 -3.43 -8.16 -16.76
CA THR A 23 -3.72 -9.59 -16.55
C THR A 23 -3.50 -9.99 -15.09
N ASP A 24 -2.36 -9.60 -14.50
CA ASP A 24 -2.04 -9.93 -13.11
C ASP A 24 -2.97 -9.17 -12.13
N MET A 25 -3.31 -7.90 -12.40
CA MET A 25 -4.31 -7.16 -11.62
C MET A 25 -5.67 -7.85 -11.62
N ASN A 26 -6.15 -8.24 -12.79
CA ASN A 26 -7.42 -8.97 -12.90
C ASN A 26 -7.38 -10.32 -12.15
N ALA A 27 -6.25 -11.00 -12.15
CA ALA A 27 -6.09 -12.27 -11.43
C ALA A 27 -6.17 -12.05 -9.91
N VAL A 28 -5.38 -11.13 -9.34
CA VAL A 28 -5.35 -10.91 -7.88
C VAL A 28 -6.65 -10.29 -7.35
N CYS A 29 -7.31 -9.44 -8.14
CA CYS A 29 -8.61 -8.88 -7.79
C CYS A 29 -9.76 -9.90 -7.86
N ASN A 30 -9.55 -11.07 -8.48
CA ASN A 30 -10.50 -12.18 -8.49
C ASN A 30 -10.24 -13.23 -7.39
N PHE A 31 -9.22 -13.06 -6.57
CA PHE A 31 -8.99 -13.96 -5.44
C PHE A 31 -10.18 -13.91 -4.47
N PRO A 32 -10.44 -14.99 -3.73
CA PRO A 32 -11.54 -15.03 -2.75
C PRO A 32 -11.28 -14.04 -1.60
N ASP A 33 -10.03 -13.84 -1.23
CA ASP A 33 -9.53 -12.90 -0.23
C ASP A 33 -8.03 -12.63 -0.44
N TRP A 34 -7.46 -11.70 0.36
CA TRP A 34 -6.03 -11.42 0.41
C TRP A 34 -5.43 -11.85 1.75
N ASN A 35 -5.91 -12.96 2.31
CA ASN A 35 -5.41 -13.58 3.54
C ASN A 35 -5.47 -12.69 4.80
N SER A 36 -6.35 -11.70 4.82
CA SER A 36 -6.45 -10.68 5.88
C SER A 36 -6.59 -11.26 7.29
N LYS A 37 -7.27 -12.40 7.41
CA LYS A 37 -7.52 -13.07 8.70
C LYS A 37 -6.27 -13.67 9.34
N ARG A 38 -5.29 -14.09 8.52
CA ARG A 38 -4.12 -14.84 8.98
C ARG A 38 -2.83 -14.05 8.92
N HIS A 39 -2.67 -13.23 7.87
CA HIS A 39 -1.39 -12.60 7.59
C HIS A 39 -1.59 -11.27 6.84
N PHE A 40 -1.78 -10.18 7.59
CA PHE A 40 -2.16 -8.90 6.99
C PHE A 40 -1.05 -8.26 6.14
N LEU A 41 0.20 -8.72 6.21
CA LEU A 41 1.26 -8.32 5.28
C LEU A 41 0.86 -8.61 3.83
N ASP A 42 0.19 -9.75 3.57
CA ASP A 42 -0.29 -10.12 2.24
C ASP A 42 -1.27 -9.06 1.69
N VAL A 43 -2.11 -8.50 2.58
CA VAL A 43 -3.01 -7.38 2.22
C VAL A 43 -2.21 -6.12 1.88
N GLY A 44 -1.21 -5.76 2.69
CA GLY A 44 -0.35 -4.61 2.46
C GLY A 44 0.39 -4.70 1.11
N GLU A 45 0.96 -5.86 0.80
CA GLU A 45 1.65 -6.11 -0.46
C GLU A 45 0.72 -6.07 -1.67
N MET A 46 -0.45 -6.73 -1.57
CA MET A 46 -1.44 -6.74 -2.66
C MET A 46 -2.03 -5.35 -2.88
N ALA A 47 -2.35 -4.63 -1.80
CA ALA A 47 -2.86 -3.26 -1.88
C ALA A 47 -1.87 -2.33 -2.58
N THR A 48 -0.58 -2.39 -2.21
CA THR A 48 0.48 -1.65 -2.88
C THR A 48 0.54 -1.98 -4.38
N ALA A 49 0.58 -3.26 -4.71
CA ALA A 49 0.71 -3.69 -6.11
C ALA A 49 -0.48 -3.22 -6.96
N VAL A 50 -1.71 -3.39 -6.45
CA VAL A 50 -2.93 -2.97 -7.16
C VAL A 50 -3.02 -1.44 -7.24
N ALA A 51 -2.64 -0.72 -6.18
CA ALA A 51 -2.63 0.74 -6.16
C ALA A 51 -1.74 1.34 -7.25
N PHE A 52 -0.47 0.91 -7.31
CA PHE A 52 0.46 1.39 -8.33
C PHE A 52 0.05 0.97 -9.75
N GLY A 53 -0.48 -0.25 -9.92
CA GLY A 53 -1.03 -0.68 -11.21
C GLY A 53 -2.23 0.17 -11.64
N TYR A 54 -3.13 0.46 -10.71
CA TYR A 54 -4.32 1.28 -10.93
C TYR A 54 -3.97 2.72 -11.27
N ASP A 55 -3.13 3.37 -10.49
CA ASP A 55 -2.77 4.77 -10.65
C ASP A 55 -1.91 4.99 -11.90
N TRP A 56 -0.80 4.27 -12.03
CA TRP A 56 0.16 4.47 -13.11
C TRP A 56 -0.36 4.09 -14.50
N LEU A 57 -1.33 3.18 -14.57
CA LEU A 57 -1.90 2.68 -15.82
C LEU A 57 -3.37 3.12 -16.00
N TYR A 58 -3.85 4.07 -15.20
CA TYR A 58 -5.27 4.44 -15.14
C TYR A 58 -5.90 4.70 -16.51
N ASN A 59 -5.22 5.47 -17.35
CA ASN A 59 -5.72 5.87 -18.67
C ASN A 59 -5.71 4.72 -19.70
N GLU A 60 -4.84 3.75 -19.50
CA GLU A 60 -4.65 2.60 -20.39
C GLU A 60 -5.49 1.38 -20.00
N LEU A 61 -5.84 1.28 -18.71
CA LEU A 61 -6.67 0.20 -18.22
C LEU A 61 -8.11 0.27 -18.75
N SER A 62 -8.71 -0.89 -19.01
CA SER A 62 -10.13 -0.96 -19.30
C SER A 62 -10.97 -0.45 -18.13
N ALA A 63 -12.14 0.13 -18.41
CA ALA A 63 -13.07 0.57 -17.38
C ALA A 63 -13.47 -0.59 -16.44
N ALA A 64 -13.60 -1.80 -16.96
CA ALA A 64 -13.90 -2.99 -16.18
C ALA A 64 -12.77 -3.33 -15.19
N THR A 65 -11.51 -3.24 -15.62
CA THR A 65 -10.35 -3.46 -14.75
C THR A 65 -10.25 -2.37 -13.67
N ARG A 66 -10.46 -1.10 -14.02
CA ARG A 66 -10.47 0.00 -13.03
C ARG A 66 -11.53 -0.22 -11.94
N THR A 67 -12.77 -0.52 -12.33
CA THR A 67 -13.87 -0.80 -11.38
C THR A 67 -13.54 -2.00 -10.49
N LYS A 68 -13.00 -3.06 -11.08
CA LYS A 68 -12.63 -4.27 -10.34
C LYS A 68 -11.51 -3.97 -9.32
N ALA A 69 -10.48 -3.23 -9.71
CA ALA A 69 -9.37 -2.87 -8.83
C ALA A 69 -9.85 -2.00 -7.65
N ALA A 70 -10.63 -0.95 -7.90
CA ALA A 70 -11.19 -0.12 -6.84
C ALA A 70 -12.08 -0.92 -5.87
N ASN A 71 -12.92 -1.82 -6.38
CA ASN A 71 -13.75 -2.70 -5.54
C ASN A 71 -12.90 -3.71 -4.73
N ALA A 72 -11.82 -4.23 -5.30
CA ALA A 72 -10.93 -5.13 -4.59
C ALA A 72 -10.18 -4.41 -3.45
N LEU A 73 -9.69 -3.19 -3.69
CA LEU A 73 -9.06 -2.35 -2.65
C LEU A 73 -10.04 -2.07 -1.51
N LEU A 74 -11.28 -1.69 -1.83
CA LEU A 74 -12.31 -1.50 -0.81
C LEU A 74 -12.57 -2.78 0.00
N LYS A 75 -12.85 -3.88 -0.69
CA LYS A 75 -13.30 -5.13 -0.06
C LYS A 75 -12.19 -5.87 0.68
N PHE A 76 -11.01 -5.96 0.08
CA PHE A 76 -9.92 -6.81 0.57
C PHE A 76 -8.86 -6.07 1.38
N ALA A 77 -8.81 -4.72 1.28
CA ALA A 77 -7.91 -3.90 2.08
C ALA A 77 -8.67 -3.06 3.10
N PHE A 78 -9.45 -2.06 2.69
CA PHE A 78 -10.03 -1.08 3.62
C PHE A 78 -11.02 -1.70 4.60
N GLN A 79 -12.01 -2.47 4.11
CA GLN A 79 -12.99 -3.14 4.98
C GLN A 79 -12.32 -4.16 5.92
N GLN A 80 -11.23 -4.79 5.49
CA GLN A 80 -10.50 -5.73 6.34
C GLN A 80 -9.67 -5.00 7.40
N ALA A 81 -9.08 -3.86 7.08
CA ALA A 81 -8.36 -3.01 8.02
C ALA A 81 -9.26 -2.35 9.08
N GLN A 82 -10.56 -2.29 8.82
CA GLN A 82 -11.59 -1.82 9.77
C GLN A 82 -12.29 -2.95 10.55
N ASN A 83 -11.98 -4.20 10.22
CA ASN A 83 -12.70 -5.35 10.78
C ASN A 83 -12.25 -5.68 12.20
N LYS A 84 -13.08 -5.31 13.18
CA LYS A 84 -12.81 -5.53 14.62
C LYS A 84 -12.70 -7.01 15.04
N ASN A 85 -13.06 -7.95 14.15
CA ASN A 85 -12.91 -9.38 14.42
C ASN A 85 -11.52 -9.92 14.04
N TRP A 86 -10.69 -9.11 13.37
CA TRP A 86 -9.32 -9.47 13.04
C TRP A 86 -8.35 -8.95 14.08
N ASN A 87 -7.27 -9.67 14.28
CA ASN A 87 -6.14 -9.17 15.05
C ASN A 87 -5.33 -8.19 14.17
N LEU A 88 -5.63 -6.90 14.31
CA LEU A 88 -5.00 -5.81 13.53
C LEU A 88 -3.83 -5.19 14.30
N ASN A 89 -3.02 -6.01 14.98
CA ASN A 89 -1.88 -5.55 15.79
C ASN A 89 -0.84 -4.75 15.01
N PHE A 90 -0.89 -4.75 13.69
CA PHE A 90 0.05 -3.96 12.88
C PHE A 90 -0.05 -2.45 13.15
N TYR A 91 -1.21 -1.94 13.55
CA TYR A 91 -1.36 -0.52 13.93
C TYR A 91 -0.56 -0.14 15.18
N GLU A 92 -0.33 -1.09 16.09
CA GLU A 92 0.43 -0.90 17.32
C GLU A 92 1.84 -1.50 17.23
N ALA A 93 2.17 -2.16 16.13
CA ALA A 93 3.43 -2.84 15.96
C ALA A 93 4.59 -1.85 15.79
N THR A 94 5.71 -2.17 16.42
CA THR A 94 6.99 -1.47 16.28
C THR A 94 8.00 -2.33 15.49
N ASN A 95 7.54 -2.89 14.39
CA ASN A 95 8.31 -3.74 13.48
C ASN A 95 7.80 -3.54 12.03
N ASN A 96 8.39 -4.25 11.07
CA ASN A 96 8.07 -4.12 9.65
C ASN A 96 6.56 -4.17 9.31
N TRP A 97 5.75 -4.87 10.11
CA TRP A 97 4.30 -4.96 9.90
C TRP A 97 3.63 -3.58 9.87
N ASN A 98 4.05 -2.68 10.76
CA ASN A 98 3.50 -1.32 10.79
C ASN A 98 3.75 -0.60 9.46
N GLN A 99 4.97 -0.65 8.95
CA GLN A 99 5.36 0.03 7.72
C GLN A 99 4.70 -0.58 6.48
N VAL A 100 4.72 -1.91 6.37
CA VAL A 100 4.19 -2.60 5.18
C VAL A 100 2.68 -2.46 5.10
N CYS A 101 1.96 -2.71 6.21
CA CYS A 101 0.50 -2.64 6.19
C CYS A 101 0.01 -1.20 6.02
N ASN A 102 0.52 -0.24 6.80
CA ASN A 102 0.14 1.16 6.66
C ASN A 102 0.56 1.73 5.29
N GLY A 103 1.76 1.42 4.82
CA GLY A 103 2.24 1.85 3.51
C GLY A 103 1.34 1.36 2.37
N GLY A 104 0.96 0.09 2.39
CA GLY A 104 0.05 -0.47 1.40
C GLY A 104 -1.35 0.15 1.44
N LEU A 105 -1.90 0.34 2.64
CA LEU A 105 -3.22 0.96 2.82
C LEU A 105 -3.24 2.43 2.36
N VAL A 106 -2.22 3.21 2.69
CA VAL A 106 -2.12 4.62 2.26
C VAL A 106 -1.95 4.74 0.75
N CYS A 107 -1.06 3.96 0.13
CA CYS A 107 -0.92 3.95 -1.33
C CYS A 107 -2.24 3.60 -2.01
N ALA A 108 -2.96 2.60 -1.50
CA ALA A 108 -4.26 2.20 -2.03
C ALA A 108 -5.33 3.28 -1.83
N ALA A 109 -5.34 3.93 -0.67
CA ALA A 109 -6.27 5.00 -0.34
C ALA A 109 -6.09 6.21 -1.27
N LEU A 110 -4.84 6.65 -1.48
CA LEU A 110 -4.54 7.76 -2.38
C LEU A 110 -4.89 7.43 -3.82
N ALA A 111 -4.52 6.24 -4.32
CA ALA A 111 -4.78 5.82 -5.69
C ALA A 111 -6.27 5.66 -6.03
N SER A 112 -7.12 5.33 -5.06
CA SER A 112 -8.55 5.06 -5.29
C SER A 112 -9.49 6.00 -4.52
N TYR A 113 -8.99 7.16 -4.10
CA TYR A 113 -9.72 8.12 -3.25
C TYR A 113 -11.10 8.48 -3.79
N GLU A 114 -11.21 8.78 -5.08
CA GLU A 114 -12.46 9.20 -5.72
C GLU A 114 -13.56 8.13 -5.69
N ASN A 115 -13.16 6.85 -5.58
CA ASN A 115 -14.10 5.74 -5.54
C ASN A 115 -14.66 5.49 -4.13
N ASN A 116 -13.84 5.71 -3.09
CA ASN A 116 -14.16 5.38 -1.71
C ASN A 116 -13.61 6.43 -0.73
N PRO A 117 -14.04 7.70 -0.81
CA PRO A 117 -13.38 8.81 -0.10
C PRO A 117 -13.43 8.70 1.42
N SER A 118 -14.51 8.13 1.98
CA SER A 118 -14.65 7.95 3.43
C SER A 118 -13.66 6.94 3.98
N GLU A 119 -13.61 5.76 3.35
CA GLU A 119 -12.71 4.67 3.75
C GLU A 119 -11.26 5.04 3.48
N ALA A 120 -10.98 5.69 2.36
CA ALA A 120 -9.63 6.15 2.03
C ALA A 120 -9.11 7.17 3.05
N LYS A 121 -9.93 8.14 3.43
CA LYS A 121 -9.59 9.11 4.48
C LYS A 121 -9.28 8.40 5.80
N ASP A 122 -10.14 7.48 6.24
CA ASP A 122 -9.94 6.70 7.47
C ASP A 122 -8.62 5.90 7.46
N MET A 123 -8.26 5.29 6.30
CA MET A 123 -6.98 4.59 6.16
C MET A 123 -5.78 5.52 6.31
N ILE A 124 -5.83 6.69 5.68
CA ILE A 124 -4.73 7.67 5.75
C ILE A 124 -4.57 8.19 7.18
N GLU A 125 -5.66 8.62 7.82
CA GLU A 125 -5.63 9.18 9.18
C GLU A 125 -5.10 8.17 10.19
N LYS A 126 -5.58 6.93 10.17
CA LYS A 126 -5.10 5.85 11.05
C LYS A 126 -3.65 5.50 10.80
N ALA A 127 -3.22 5.45 9.54
CA ALA A 127 -1.84 5.15 9.22
C ALA A 127 -0.88 6.25 9.72
N LEU A 128 -1.22 7.52 9.57
CA LEU A 128 -0.43 8.65 10.06
C LEU A 128 -0.30 8.62 11.60
N GLU A 129 -1.41 8.34 12.30
CA GLU A 129 -1.42 8.21 13.76
C GLU A 129 -0.58 7.01 14.24
N SER A 130 -0.70 5.87 13.56
CA SER A 130 -0.04 4.61 13.89
C SER A 130 1.46 4.60 13.58
N ASN A 131 1.85 5.22 12.46
CA ASN A 131 3.19 5.04 11.91
C ASN A 131 4.25 5.88 12.66
N LYS A 132 3.92 7.11 13.06
CA LYS A 132 4.89 8.01 13.69
C LYS A 132 5.56 7.42 14.94
N PRO A 133 4.81 6.95 15.98
CA PRO A 133 5.45 6.35 17.15
C PRO A 133 6.21 5.05 16.85
N ALA A 134 5.80 4.32 15.81
CA ALA A 134 6.52 3.13 15.37
C ALA A 134 7.89 3.50 14.79
N LEU A 135 7.98 4.53 13.94
CA LEU A 135 9.25 5.00 13.37
C LEU A 135 10.25 5.45 14.44
N GLU A 136 9.78 6.18 15.46
CA GLU A 136 10.61 6.62 16.59
C GLU A 136 11.27 5.46 17.34
N VAL A 137 10.61 4.29 17.40
CA VAL A 137 11.17 3.09 18.03
C VAL A 137 12.07 2.31 17.07
N MET A 138 11.64 2.18 15.81
CA MET A 138 12.29 1.28 14.85
C MET A 138 13.62 1.79 14.33
N TYR A 139 13.80 3.12 14.22
CA TYR A 139 15.02 3.73 13.66
C TYR A 139 15.86 4.47 14.71
N SER A 140 15.39 4.56 15.95
CA SER A 140 16.09 5.31 17.01
C SER A 140 17.27 4.50 17.59
N PRO A 141 18.36 5.20 18.03
CA PRO A 141 18.61 6.63 17.82
C PRO A 141 19.39 6.93 16.54
N ASP A 142 19.91 5.93 15.86
CA ASP A 142 20.93 6.06 14.81
C ASP A 142 20.60 5.31 13.51
N GLY A 143 19.33 4.98 13.31
CA GLY A 143 18.86 4.25 12.14
C GLY A 143 19.04 2.73 12.26
N ASN A 144 19.42 2.22 13.41
CA ASN A 144 19.54 0.78 13.64
C ASN A 144 18.15 0.12 13.69
N TYR A 145 17.95 -0.86 12.83
CA TYR A 145 16.67 -1.57 12.71
C TYR A 145 16.70 -2.89 13.51
N PRO A 146 15.85 -3.05 14.55
CA PRO A 146 15.95 -4.18 15.48
C PRO A 146 15.76 -5.56 14.84
N GLU A 147 15.02 -5.65 13.75
CA GLU A 147 14.76 -6.91 13.05
C GLU A 147 15.89 -7.31 12.07
N GLY A 148 16.92 -6.47 11.93
CA GLY A 148 18.06 -6.71 11.04
C GLY A 148 17.86 -6.24 9.60
N SER A 149 18.93 -6.35 8.79
CA SER A 149 19.03 -5.71 7.47
C SER A 149 17.98 -6.16 6.45
N GLY A 150 17.55 -7.42 6.49
CA GLY A 150 16.52 -7.92 5.58
C GLY A 150 15.17 -7.24 5.80
N TYR A 151 14.73 -7.16 7.04
CA TYR A 151 13.49 -6.48 7.38
C TYR A 151 13.63 -4.95 7.33
N TRP A 152 14.83 -4.42 7.56
CA TRP A 152 15.10 -3.01 7.29
C TRP A 152 14.80 -2.65 5.83
N CYS A 153 15.35 -3.42 4.88
CA CYS A 153 15.06 -3.21 3.46
C CYS A 153 13.56 -3.35 3.15
N TYR A 154 12.92 -4.37 3.71
CA TYR A 154 11.51 -4.67 3.45
C TYR A 154 10.59 -3.59 3.99
N GLY A 155 10.67 -3.28 5.29
CA GLY A 155 9.84 -2.26 5.92
C GLY A 155 10.10 -0.86 5.37
N THR A 156 11.38 -0.47 5.21
CA THR A 156 11.75 0.84 4.69
C THR A 156 11.28 1.05 3.25
N LEU A 157 11.26 0.01 2.41
CA LEU A 157 10.70 0.14 1.06
C LEU A 157 9.25 0.63 1.10
N TYR A 158 8.40 0.01 1.91
CA TYR A 158 6.99 0.41 2.02
C TYR A 158 6.82 1.78 2.68
N GLN A 159 7.69 2.09 3.65
CA GLN A 159 7.74 3.43 4.26
C GLN A 159 8.03 4.50 3.22
N VAL A 160 9.07 4.31 2.40
CA VAL A 160 9.46 5.27 1.35
C VAL A 160 8.36 5.41 0.29
N LEU A 161 7.72 4.31 -0.11
CA LEU A 161 6.58 4.36 -1.05
C LEU A 161 5.42 5.17 -0.47
N MET A 162 5.10 5.00 0.81
CA MET A 162 4.07 5.78 1.50
C MET A 162 4.42 7.26 1.55
N LEU A 163 5.63 7.61 1.98
CA LEU A 163 6.09 9.01 2.05
C LEU A 163 6.06 9.68 0.68
N ALA A 164 6.54 8.99 -0.35
CA ALA A 164 6.52 9.49 -1.72
C ALA A 164 5.09 9.70 -2.24
N ALA A 165 4.17 8.77 -1.95
CA ALA A 165 2.77 8.89 -2.33
C ALA A 165 2.08 10.06 -1.62
N LEU A 166 2.28 10.22 -0.30
CA LEU A 166 1.75 11.34 0.47
C LEU A 166 2.27 12.68 -0.05
N ASN A 167 3.58 12.82 -0.22
CA ASN A 167 4.19 14.06 -0.70
C ASN A 167 3.74 14.40 -2.13
N SER A 168 3.67 13.43 -3.04
CA SER A 168 3.25 13.70 -4.42
C SER A 168 1.78 14.07 -4.55
N THR A 169 0.91 13.55 -3.68
CA THR A 169 -0.54 13.73 -3.77
C THR A 169 -1.04 14.87 -2.88
N LEU A 170 -0.54 14.97 -1.64
CA LEU A 170 -1.01 15.92 -0.65
C LEU A 170 -0.04 17.10 -0.44
N GLY A 171 1.18 17.02 -0.98
CA GLY A 171 2.24 18.01 -0.74
C GLY A 171 2.87 17.94 0.65
N THR A 172 2.56 16.90 1.43
CA THR A 172 3.10 16.70 2.78
C THR A 172 3.02 15.24 3.18
N ASP A 173 4.01 14.75 3.90
CA ASP A 173 3.99 13.46 4.59
C ASP A 173 3.63 13.58 6.08
N ASN A 174 3.11 14.74 6.47
CA ASN A 174 2.71 15.03 7.83
C ASN A 174 3.86 14.93 8.87
N GLY A 175 5.08 15.21 8.46
CA GLY A 175 6.28 15.17 9.30
C GLY A 175 6.79 13.75 9.60
N LEU A 176 6.37 12.74 8.86
CA LEU A 176 6.88 11.38 9.04
C LEU A 176 8.34 11.24 8.62
N SER A 177 8.80 12.01 7.63
CA SER A 177 10.21 12.04 7.21
C SER A 177 11.13 12.79 8.19
N ASP A 178 10.58 13.49 9.18
CA ASP A 178 11.35 14.19 10.22
C ASP A 178 11.68 13.27 11.41
N THR A 179 11.18 12.03 11.41
CA THR A 179 11.54 11.00 12.42
C THR A 179 12.93 10.43 12.14
N PRO A 180 13.60 9.81 13.15
CA PRO A 180 14.96 9.27 13.00
C PRO A 180 15.13 8.33 11.82
#